data_fba1c8d8aa65c4cae29b2068da498af8
#
_entry.id   fba1c8d8aa65c4cae29b2068da498af8
#
_cell.length_a   1.000
_cell.length_b   1.000
_cell.length_c   1.000
_cell.angle_alpha   90.00
_cell.angle_beta   90.00
_cell.angle_gamma   90.00
#
_symmetry.space_group_name_H-M   'P 1'
#
loop_
_entity.id
_entity.type
_entity.pdbx_description
1 polymer ?
#
loop_
_entity_poly.entity_id
_entity_poly.type
_entity_poly.pdbx_seq_one_letter_code
_entity_poly.pdbx_strand_id
1 'polypeptide(L)'
;MTSRSVVFAEPVRTAIGTFGGSLKDVPAPDLGATAIRAAVARAGVRPDEVETVVMGNVVQAGTKMNPSRQAAVHAGLPVTTPALTVNRVCGSGAQAIVSAAQDIALGNINVAVAGGMENMDLAPYLIPRARWGYRMGDGQLYDSVLRDGLNDAFSDAHSGWHTEDLVEKYQVTRDAQDRWALRSQQRFAAAQAAGHFAAQIVPVEVPGKKGPTPFDKDEHNRPDTTLESLARLKPAFRPNGTITAGNAPGLNDAASAMVLADAAWAEQRGLPATARLVAYGIAAVEPGMFGLGPVPAVKQALLRAGWDIRSVERVEINEAFAAIAIVVARELGLADDIVNVQGGAVAHGHPIGATAAVLTTKLIHSMRRDGLKRGLVTLCIGGGQGIALAIETLH
;
A
#
# COMPACT_ATOMS: atom_id res chain seq x y z
N MET A 1 25.41 18.56 10.72
CA MET A 1 24.10 18.40 11.40
C MET A 1 23.87 16.90 11.53
N THR A 2 23.73 16.39 12.75
CA THR A 2 23.33 14.99 12.97
C THR A 2 21.89 14.85 12.47
N SER A 3 21.65 13.93 11.52
CA SER A 3 20.32 13.64 11.03
C SER A 3 19.44 13.18 12.20
N ARG A 4 18.24 13.77 12.34
CA ARG A 4 17.25 13.34 13.34
C ARG A 4 16.76 11.93 13.02
N SER A 5 16.51 11.13 14.05
CA SER A 5 15.94 9.78 13.90
C SER A 5 14.41 9.90 13.82
N VAL A 6 13.79 9.20 12.86
CA VAL A 6 12.35 9.24 12.65
C VAL A 6 11.72 7.95 13.16
N VAL A 7 10.77 8.08 14.07
CA VAL A 7 10.04 6.97 14.69
C VAL A 7 8.59 6.91 14.22
N PHE A 8 8.02 5.71 14.26
CA PHE A 8 6.61 5.44 14.02
C PHE A 8 5.89 5.26 15.35
N ALA A 9 4.74 5.89 15.48
CA ALA A 9 3.82 5.66 16.58
C ALA A 9 2.47 5.19 16.04
N GLU A 10 1.97 4.09 16.59
CA GLU A 10 0.64 3.51 16.39
C GLU A 10 0.12 3.50 14.94
N PRO A 11 0.79 2.77 14.04
CA PRO A 11 0.30 2.61 12.68
C PRO A 11 -1.03 1.85 12.67
N VAL A 12 -2.00 2.36 11.89
CA VAL A 12 -3.35 1.78 11.76
C VAL A 12 -3.78 1.74 10.30
N ARG A 13 -4.79 0.91 10.02
CA ARG A 13 -5.46 0.85 8.73
C ARG A 13 -6.96 0.61 8.88
N THR A 14 -7.73 0.96 7.88
CA THR A 14 -9.09 0.44 7.75
C THR A 14 -9.03 -1.06 7.37
N ALA A 15 -10.13 -1.76 7.52
CA ALA A 15 -10.31 -3.00 6.77
C ALA A 15 -10.31 -2.69 5.27
N ILE A 16 -9.93 -3.68 4.45
CA ILE A 16 -9.82 -3.54 2.99
C ILE A 16 -11.12 -4.03 2.35
N GLY A 17 -11.79 -3.13 1.62
CA GLY A 17 -12.98 -3.42 0.83
C GLY A 17 -12.62 -4.08 -0.51
N THR A 18 -13.51 -4.91 -1.02
CA THR A 18 -13.44 -5.44 -2.39
C THR A 18 -14.26 -4.59 -3.35
N PHE A 19 -13.94 -4.64 -4.62
CA PHE A 19 -14.66 -3.90 -5.67
C PHE A 19 -16.15 -4.26 -5.67
N GLY A 20 -17.01 -3.23 -5.63
CA GLY A 20 -18.46 -3.39 -5.47
C GLY A 20 -18.90 -3.80 -4.06
N GLY A 21 -17.96 -3.83 -3.10
CA GLY A 21 -18.16 -4.28 -1.72
C GLY A 21 -18.62 -3.21 -0.74
N SER A 22 -18.29 -3.41 0.52
CA SER A 22 -18.80 -2.60 1.63
C SER A 22 -18.35 -1.14 1.59
N LEU A 23 -17.14 -0.85 1.07
CA LEU A 23 -16.58 0.51 1.03
C LEU A 23 -16.86 1.28 -0.27
N LYS A 24 -17.56 0.70 -1.23
CA LYS A 24 -17.75 1.25 -2.58
C LYS A 24 -18.26 2.70 -2.64
N ASP A 25 -19.04 3.12 -1.66
CA ASP A 25 -19.64 4.46 -1.60
C ASP A 25 -18.93 5.39 -0.61
N VAL A 26 -17.81 4.97 0.00
CA VAL A 26 -17.06 5.78 0.98
C VAL A 26 -15.89 6.47 0.30
N PRO A 27 -15.89 7.81 0.16
CA PRO A 27 -14.81 8.53 -0.51
C PRO A 27 -13.43 8.27 0.10
N ALA A 28 -12.39 8.20 -0.73
CA ALA A 28 -11.02 7.99 -0.27
C ALA A 28 -10.59 8.97 0.84
N PRO A 29 -10.91 10.29 0.79
CA PRO A 29 -10.61 11.22 1.88
C PRO A 29 -11.30 10.88 3.22
N ASP A 30 -12.48 10.26 3.20
CA ASP A 30 -13.19 9.87 4.42
C ASP A 30 -12.58 8.58 5.03
N LEU A 31 -12.14 7.64 4.17
CA LEU A 31 -11.31 6.51 4.61
C LEU A 31 -10.01 7.01 5.24
N GLY A 32 -9.32 7.95 4.56
CA GLY A 32 -8.13 8.62 5.07
C GLY A 32 -8.35 9.31 6.40
N ALA A 33 -9.46 10.05 6.54
CA ALA A 33 -9.83 10.74 7.77
C ALA A 33 -10.02 9.76 8.94
N THR A 34 -10.65 8.62 8.70
CA THR A 34 -10.83 7.56 9.71
C THR A 34 -9.49 7.03 10.20
N ALA A 35 -8.57 6.72 9.28
CA ALA A 35 -7.23 6.25 9.62
C ALA A 35 -6.40 7.33 10.35
N ILE A 36 -6.40 8.57 9.87
CA ILE A 36 -5.68 9.71 10.49
C ILE A 36 -6.15 9.93 11.92
N ARG A 37 -7.46 10.06 12.12
CA ARG A 37 -8.06 10.29 13.45
C ARG A 37 -7.64 9.20 14.43
N ALA A 38 -7.69 7.95 14.01
CA ALA A 38 -7.33 6.83 14.85
C ALA A 38 -5.82 6.78 15.15
N ALA A 39 -4.96 7.04 14.15
CA ALA A 39 -3.51 7.08 14.35
C ALA A 39 -3.11 8.17 15.36
N VAL A 40 -3.64 9.37 15.21
CA VAL A 40 -3.37 10.50 16.10
C VAL A 40 -3.86 10.21 17.52
N ALA A 41 -5.09 9.70 17.67
CA ALA A 41 -5.66 9.34 18.97
C ALA A 41 -4.86 8.23 19.68
N ARG A 42 -4.50 7.15 18.95
CA ARG A 42 -3.73 6.04 19.54
C ARG A 42 -2.29 6.42 19.89
N ALA A 43 -1.68 7.30 19.08
CA ALA A 43 -0.35 7.84 19.39
C ALA A 43 -0.36 8.82 20.59
N GLY A 44 -1.52 9.27 21.05
CA GLY A 44 -1.61 10.25 22.13
C GLY A 44 -1.14 11.66 21.73
N VAL A 45 -1.06 11.94 20.43
CA VAL A 45 -0.72 13.26 19.91
C VAL A 45 -1.96 14.14 19.88
N ARG A 46 -1.87 15.36 20.36
CA ARG A 46 -2.97 16.31 20.21
C ARG A 46 -3.12 16.74 18.75
N PRO A 47 -4.34 16.94 18.23
CA PRO A 47 -4.55 17.39 16.86
C PRO A 47 -3.77 18.65 16.47
N ASP A 48 -3.60 19.59 17.38
CA ASP A 48 -2.89 20.87 17.19
C ASP A 48 -1.35 20.71 17.19
N GLU A 49 -0.82 19.56 17.58
CA GLU A 49 0.59 19.24 17.49
C GLU A 49 1.00 18.68 16.12
N VAL A 50 0.05 18.21 15.31
CA VAL A 50 0.34 17.67 13.97
C VAL A 50 0.72 18.81 13.02
N GLU A 51 1.98 18.85 12.62
CA GLU A 51 2.54 19.95 11.83
C GLU A 51 2.31 19.79 10.32
N THR A 52 2.14 18.54 9.82
CA THR A 52 1.78 18.27 8.42
C THR A 52 1.12 16.90 8.24
N VAL A 53 0.37 16.74 7.15
CA VAL A 53 -0.21 15.47 6.72
C VAL A 53 0.24 15.16 5.29
N VAL A 54 0.79 13.97 5.07
CA VAL A 54 1.14 13.50 3.74
C VAL A 54 0.45 12.17 3.47
N MET A 55 -0.44 12.13 2.48
CA MET A 55 -1.15 10.90 2.11
C MET A 55 -0.94 10.56 0.64
N GLY A 56 -0.74 9.27 0.37
CA GLY A 56 -0.77 8.72 -0.98
C GLY A 56 -2.21 8.60 -1.48
N ASN A 57 -2.44 8.98 -2.74
CA ASN A 57 -3.68 8.70 -3.46
C ASN A 57 -3.40 8.72 -4.96
N VAL A 58 -3.87 7.75 -5.72
CA VAL A 58 -3.52 7.55 -7.12
C VAL A 58 -4.64 7.98 -8.05
N VAL A 59 -5.82 7.39 -7.91
CA VAL A 59 -6.97 7.71 -8.76
C VAL A 59 -7.70 8.92 -8.15
N GLN A 60 -7.29 10.12 -8.58
CA GLN A 60 -7.75 11.37 -7.99
C GLN A 60 -8.84 12.09 -8.79
N ALA A 61 -9.18 11.58 -9.98
CA ALA A 61 -10.22 12.20 -10.81
C ALA A 61 -11.56 12.27 -10.04
N GLY A 62 -12.19 13.44 -10.00
CA GLY A 62 -13.45 13.64 -9.29
C GLY A 62 -13.37 13.78 -7.76
N THR A 63 -12.23 13.56 -7.12
CA THR A 63 -12.07 13.65 -5.66
C THR A 63 -11.94 15.09 -5.13
N LYS A 64 -12.10 16.09 -5.99
CA LYS A 64 -11.91 17.52 -5.67
C LYS A 64 -10.44 17.87 -5.37
N MET A 65 -10.22 19.05 -4.76
CA MET A 65 -8.87 19.55 -4.51
C MET A 65 -8.22 18.83 -3.34
N ASN A 66 -6.98 18.41 -3.52
CA ASN A 66 -6.07 17.87 -2.51
C ASN A 66 -6.75 16.89 -1.53
N PRO A 67 -6.92 15.63 -1.90
CA PRO A 67 -7.57 14.62 -1.06
C PRO A 67 -6.97 14.49 0.35
N SER A 68 -5.63 14.65 0.50
CA SER A 68 -4.99 14.63 1.83
C SER A 68 -5.44 15.78 2.71
N ARG A 69 -5.67 16.96 2.12
CA ARG A 69 -6.18 18.11 2.87
C ARG A 69 -7.60 17.87 3.34
N GLN A 70 -8.44 17.26 2.50
CA GLN A 70 -9.79 16.87 2.89
C GLN A 70 -9.74 15.86 4.05
N ALA A 71 -8.93 14.83 3.93
CA ALA A 71 -8.75 13.80 4.96
C ALA A 71 -8.28 14.41 6.30
N ALA A 72 -7.32 15.33 6.28
CA ALA A 72 -6.82 16.01 7.48
C ALA A 72 -7.94 16.79 8.21
N VAL A 73 -8.70 17.59 7.46
CA VAL A 73 -9.80 18.39 8.03
C VAL A 73 -10.95 17.50 8.52
N HIS A 74 -11.33 16.49 7.74
CA HIS A 74 -12.37 15.52 8.14
C HIS A 74 -11.93 14.68 9.34
N ALA A 75 -10.62 14.49 9.55
CA ALA A 75 -10.08 13.83 10.75
C ALA A 75 -10.18 14.70 12.01
N GLY A 76 -10.47 15.98 11.88
CA GLY A 76 -10.56 16.95 12.99
C GLY A 76 -9.23 17.64 13.31
N LEU A 77 -8.25 17.58 12.41
CA LEU A 77 -7.03 18.37 12.56
C LEU A 77 -7.32 19.87 12.30
N PRO A 78 -6.55 20.78 12.91
CA PRO A 78 -6.72 22.21 12.71
C PRO A 78 -6.63 22.60 11.23
N VAL A 79 -7.40 23.60 10.83
CA VAL A 79 -7.33 24.16 9.47
C VAL A 79 -5.98 24.81 9.15
N THR A 80 -5.16 25.05 10.15
CA THR A 80 -3.78 25.53 10.01
C THR A 80 -2.78 24.45 9.67
N THR A 81 -3.11 23.14 9.86
CA THR A 81 -2.23 22.03 9.51
C THR A 81 -2.17 21.85 7.99
N PRO A 82 -1.04 22.07 7.32
CA PRO A 82 -0.90 21.86 5.88
C PRO A 82 -1.00 20.38 5.53
N ALA A 83 -1.33 20.08 4.27
CA ALA A 83 -1.40 18.70 3.79
C ALA A 83 -0.96 18.58 2.33
N LEU A 84 -0.31 17.46 2.00
CA LEU A 84 0.20 17.13 0.68
C LEU A 84 -0.32 15.77 0.22
N THR A 85 -0.88 15.71 -0.99
CA THR A 85 -1.21 14.45 -1.66
C THR A 85 -0.07 14.07 -2.59
N VAL A 86 0.45 12.85 -2.44
CA VAL A 86 1.51 12.32 -3.32
C VAL A 86 1.01 11.17 -4.18
N ASN A 87 1.48 11.12 -5.42
CA ASN A 87 1.25 10.04 -6.35
C ASN A 87 2.58 9.48 -6.85
N ARG A 88 2.89 8.26 -6.45
CA ARG A 88 3.95 7.38 -6.97
C ARG A 88 3.34 6.02 -7.26
N VAL A 89 2.13 6.00 -7.86
CA VAL A 89 1.34 4.80 -8.14
C VAL A 89 1.33 3.88 -6.90
N CYS A 90 1.63 2.58 -7.03
CA CYS A 90 1.61 1.60 -5.92
C CYS A 90 2.51 1.98 -4.72
N GLY A 91 3.53 2.80 -4.95
CA GLY A 91 4.46 3.28 -3.92
C GLY A 91 4.01 4.53 -3.16
N SER A 92 2.83 5.08 -3.43
CA SER A 92 2.39 6.38 -2.90
C SER A 92 2.38 6.43 -1.37
N GLY A 93 1.87 5.41 -0.68
CA GLY A 93 1.87 5.37 0.78
C GLY A 93 3.29 5.35 1.38
N ALA A 94 4.24 4.62 0.77
CA ALA A 94 5.64 4.65 1.19
C ALA A 94 6.31 5.99 0.87
N GLN A 95 5.98 6.61 -0.28
CA GLN A 95 6.46 7.95 -0.60
C GLN A 95 5.95 8.99 0.39
N ALA A 96 4.70 8.88 0.83
CA ALA A 96 4.16 9.75 1.88
C ALA A 96 4.97 9.65 3.17
N ILE A 97 5.28 8.42 3.60
CA ILE A 97 6.14 8.15 4.77
C ILE A 97 7.53 8.77 4.56
N VAL A 98 8.15 8.56 3.40
CA VAL A 98 9.48 9.11 3.08
C VAL A 98 9.46 10.64 3.08
N SER A 99 8.45 11.28 2.47
CA SER A 99 8.36 12.75 2.40
C SER A 99 8.20 13.37 3.79
N ALA A 100 7.34 12.82 4.63
CA ALA A 100 7.19 13.28 6.02
C ALA A 100 8.47 13.05 6.84
N ALA A 101 9.11 11.89 6.66
CA ALA A 101 10.37 11.58 7.34
C ALA A 101 11.53 12.52 6.92
N GLN A 102 11.56 12.94 5.66
CA GLN A 102 12.56 13.91 5.17
C GLN A 102 12.40 15.27 5.85
N ASP A 103 11.19 15.78 6.00
CA ASP A 103 10.92 17.04 6.69
C ASP A 103 11.29 16.97 8.17
N ILE A 104 11.01 15.85 8.85
CA ILE A 104 11.45 15.62 10.22
C ILE A 104 12.97 15.55 10.32
N ALA A 105 13.62 14.78 9.44
CA ALA A 105 15.08 14.61 9.46
C ALA A 105 15.85 15.91 9.17
N LEU A 106 15.27 16.82 8.37
CA LEU A 106 15.80 18.15 8.12
C LEU A 106 15.55 19.14 9.27
N GLY A 107 14.69 18.78 10.21
CA GLY A 107 14.33 19.63 11.34
C GLY A 107 13.29 20.71 11.01
N ASN A 108 12.61 20.62 9.88
CA ASN A 108 11.53 21.53 9.51
C ASN A 108 10.31 21.37 10.42
N ILE A 109 10.03 20.13 10.84
CA ILE A 109 8.91 19.73 11.72
C ILE A 109 9.37 18.66 12.72
N ASN A 110 8.59 18.43 13.75
CA ASN A 110 8.83 17.38 14.75
C ASN A 110 7.88 16.21 14.60
N VAL A 111 6.65 16.45 14.15
CA VAL A 111 5.61 15.42 14.03
C VAL A 111 4.76 15.60 12.79
N ALA A 112 4.46 14.48 12.14
CA ALA A 112 3.63 14.42 10.95
C ALA A 112 2.69 13.22 11.00
N VAL A 113 1.61 13.27 10.24
CA VAL A 113 0.85 12.07 9.86
C VAL A 113 1.19 11.72 8.42
N ALA A 114 1.55 10.45 8.19
CA ALA A 114 1.78 9.93 6.86
C ALA A 114 0.98 8.64 6.61
N GLY A 115 0.64 8.39 5.35
CA GLY A 115 -0.12 7.20 5.01
C GLY A 115 -0.55 7.16 3.54
N GLY A 116 -1.67 6.50 3.30
CA GLY A 116 -2.29 6.44 1.98
C GLY A 116 -3.74 6.05 2.06
N MET A 117 -4.48 6.39 1.03
CA MET A 117 -5.90 6.13 0.90
C MET A 117 -6.24 5.88 -0.57
N GLU A 118 -7.20 5.03 -0.83
CA GLU A 118 -7.73 4.78 -2.17
C GLU A 118 -9.17 4.31 -2.09
N ASN A 119 -9.99 4.75 -3.02
CA ASN A 119 -11.25 4.12 -3.35
C ASN A 119 -11.30 3.95 -4.87
N MET A 120 -11.20 2.70 -5.33
CA MET A 120 -11.19 2.37 -6.75
C MET A 120 -12.60 2.22 -7.30
N ASP A 121 -13.60 2.01 -6.47
CA ASP A 121 -15.01 1.95 -6.84
C ASP A 121 -15.57 3.29 -7.31
N LEU A 122 -15.15 4.40 -6.67
CA LEU A 122 -15.61 5.75 -6.99
C LEU A 122 -14.81 6.43 -8.12
N ALA A 123 -13.90 5.70 -8.75
CA ALA A 123 -13.14 6.21 -9.89
C ALA A 123 -14.08 6.50 -11.08
N PRO A 124 -14.12 7.75 -11.61
CA PRO A 124 -15.06 8.10 -12.65
C PRO A 124 -14.60 7.63 -14.03
N TYR A 125 -15.55 7.52 -14.95
CA TYR A 125 -15.24 7.46 -16.36
C TYR A 125 -14.96 8.87 -16.91
N LEU A 126 -13.98 8.98 -17.82
CA LEU A 126 -13.50 10.23 -18.40
C LEU A 126 -13.94 10.38 -19.86
N ILE A 127 -14.34 11.59 -20.22
CA ILE A 127 -14.65 11.97 -21.59
C ILE A 127 -13.66 13.06 -22.02
N PRO A 128 -12.51 12.72 -22.65
CA PRO A 128 -11.39 13.64 -22.82
C PRO A 128 -11.68 14.90 -23.63
N ARG A 129 -12.55 14.82 -24.63
CA ARG A 129 -12.84 15.95 -25.53
C ARG A 129 -14.14 16.71 -25.20
N ALA A 130 -14.85 16.29 -24.15
CA ALA A 130 -16.15 16.87 -23.79
C ALA A 130 -16.08 18.38 -23.53
N ARG A 131 -14.97 18.91 -23.00
CA ARG A 131 -14.80 20.36 -22.76
C ARG A 131 -14.94 21.21 -24.03
N TRP A 132 -14.51 20.69 -25.17
CA TRP A 132 -14.56 21.38 -26.47
C TRP A 132 -15.72 20.91 -27.35
N GLY A 133 -16.44 19.87 -26.89
CA GLY A 133 -17.58 19.26 -27.59
C GLY A 133 -17.17 18.26 -28.68
N TYR A 134 -18.14 17.39 -28.99
CA TYR A 134 -18.09 16.46 -30.12
C TYR A 134 -19.00 17.01 -31.20
N ARG A 135 -18.44 17.46 -32.30
CA ARG A 135 -19.22 18.11 -33.36
C ARG A 135 -20.02 17.10 -34.19
N MET A 136 -19.45 15.93 -34.48
CA MET A 136 -20.05 14.85 -35.24
C MET A 136 -19.28 13.54 -34.95
N GLY A 137 -19.99 12.42 -34.94
CA GLY A 137 -19.44 11.07 -34.66
C GLY A 137 -19.41 10.70 -33.18
N ASP A 138 -18.98 9.48 -32.90
CA ASP A 138 -18.96 8.89 -31.55
C ASP A 138 -17.85 9.47 -30.68
N GLY A 139 -18.03 9.36 -29.36
CA GLY A 139 -17.02 9.65 -28.34
C GLY A 139 -16.63 8.40 -27.55
N GLN A 140 -15.42 8.40 -27.00
CA GLN A 140 -14.95 7.31 -26.15
C GLN A 140 -15.04 7.71 -24.68
N LEU A 141 -15.45 6.76 -23.84
CA LEU A 141 -15.35 6.81 -22.38
C LEU A 141 -14.12 6.02 -21.97
N TYR A 142 -13.32 6.59 -21.07
CA TYR A 142 -12.14 5.94 -20.50
C TYR A 142 -12.36 5.68 -19.01
N ASP A 143 -12.12 4.46 -18.57
CA ASP A 143 -12.09 4.11 -17.16
C ASP A 143 -10.83 4.71 -16.51
N SER A 144 -11.01 5.58 -15.51
CA SER A 144 -9.88 6.22 -14.84
C SER A 144 -9.07 5.26 -13.96
N VAL A 145 -9.65 4.13 -13.49
CA VAL A 145 -8.88 3.09 -12.81
C VAL A 145 -7.83 2.50 -13.75
N LEU A 146 -8.25 2.17 -14.97
CA LEU A 146 -7.34 1.63 -15.97
C LEU A 146 -6.34 2.69 -16.42
N ARG A 147 -6.83 3.88 -16.78
CA ARG A 147 -6.02 4.91 -17.43
C ARG A 147 -4.97 5.52 -16.51
N ASP A 148 -5.32 5.82 -15.26
CA ASP A 148 -4.47 6.54 -14.31
C ASP A 148 -3.80 5.62 -13.29
N GLY A 149 -4.31 4.39 -13.13
CA GLY A 149 -3.86 3.45 -12.10
C GLY A 149 -3.18 2.18 -12.61
N LEU A 150 -3.65 1.58 -13.72
CA LEU A 150 -3.25 0.22 -14.09
C LEU A 150 -2.58 0.09 -15.46
N ASN A 151 -2.84 1.00 -16.40
CA ASN A 151 -2.20 0.99 -17.70
C ASN A 151 -0.87 1.73 -17.66
N ASP A 152 0.13 1.15 -18.31
CA ASP A 152 1.45 1.75 -18.46
C ASP A 152 1.36 2.95 -19.43
N ALA A 153 1.89 4.10 -19.01
CA ALA A 153 1.80 5.35 -19.76
C ALA A 153 2.62 5.36 -21.08
N PHE A 154 3.59 4.45 -21.20
CA PHE A 154 4.49 4.42 -22.36
C PHE A 154 4.01 3.46 -23.44
N SER A 155 3.28 2.42 -23.07
CA SER A 155 2.78 1.38 -23.98
C SER A 155 1.25 1.34 -24.11
N ASP A 156 0.53 2.03 -23.22
CA ASP A 156 -0.94 1.96 -23.04
C ASP A 156 -1.47 0.55 -22.71
N ALA A 157 -0.56 -0.40 -22.43
CA ALA A 157 -0.93 -1.76 -22.04
C ALA A 157 -1.12 -1.87 -20.52
N HIS A 158 -2.04 -2.75 -20.10
CA HIS A 158 -2.26 -3.05 -18.70
C HIS A 158 -0.98 -3.63 -18.04
N SER A 159 -0.70 -3.29 -16.79
CA SER A 159 0.47 -3.79 -16.03
C SER A 159 0.57 -5.31 -16.00
N GLY A 160 -0.56 -6.03 -16.01
CA GLY A 160 -0.60 -7.49 -16.13
C GLY A 160 -0.06 -8.00 -17.48
N TRP A 161 -0.25 -7.25 -18.56
CA TRP A 161 0.35 -7.58 -19.87
C TRP A 161 1.88 -7.58 -19.79
N HIS A 162 2.46 -6.55 -19.16
CA HIS A 162 3.91 -6.46 -18.95
C HIS A 162 4.44 -7.49 -17.96
N THR A 163 3.63 -7.88 -16.97
CA THR A 163 4.04 -8.93 -16.04
C THR A 163 4.19 -10.28 -16.74
N GLU A 164 3.46 -10.54 -17.84
CA GLU A 164 3.71 -11.75 -18.66
C GLU A 164 5.10 -11.73 -19.33
N ASP A 165 5.65 -10.56 -19.71
CA ASP A 165 7.04 -10.46 -20.20
C ASP A 165 8.05 -10.82 -19.09
N LEU A 166 7.77 -10.40 -17.85
CA LEU A 166 8.56 -10.78 -16.68
C LEU A 166 8.49 -12.30 -16.43
N VAL A 167 7.28 -12.87 -16.51
CA VAL A 167 7.03 -14.31 -16.36
C VAL A 167 7.85 -15.11 -17.38
N GLU A 168 7.82 -14.71 -18.64
CA GLU A 168 8.56 -15.36 -19.72
C GLU A 168 10.07 -15.25 -19.46
N LYS A 169 10.57 -14.06 -19.19
CA LYS A 169 12.00 -13.80 -18.94
C LYS A 169 12.56 -14.60 -17.77
N TYR A 170 11.80 -14.72 -16.68
CA TYR A 170 12.21 -15.41 -15.45
C TYR A 170 11.69 -16.85 -15.35
N GLN A 171 11.02 -17.34 -16.39
CA GLN A 171 10.46 -18.70 -16.48
C GLN A 171 9.61 -19.07 -15.25
N VAL A 172 8.74 -18.14 -14.82
CA VAL A 172 7.83 -18.38 -13.70
C VAL A 172 6.62 -19.16 -14.20
N THR A 173 6.51 -20.42 -13.82
CA THR A 173 5.41 -21.28 -14.27
C THR A 173 4.06 -20.83 -13.68
N ARG A 174 2.97 -21.18 -14.36
CA ARG A 174 1.59 -21.00 -13.85
C ARG A 174 1.41 -21.71 -12.50
N ASP A 175 1.90 -22.93 -12.36
CA ASP A 175 1.85 -23.70 -11.11
C ASP A 175 2.55 -22.98 -9.95
N ALA A 176 3.72 -22.40 -10.20
CA ALA A 176 4.43 -21.62 -9.17
C ALA A 176 3.62 -20.38 -8.72
N GLN A 177 2.96 -19.68 -9.65
CA GLN A 177 2.11 -18.54 -9.35
C GLN A 177 0.86 -18.95 -8.57
N ASP A 178 0.19 -20.03 -8.95
CA ASP A 178 -1.00 -20.54 -8.28
C ASP A 178 -0.67 -21.06 -6.87
N ARG A 179 0.50 -21.73 -6.67
CA ARG A 179 0.96 -22.11 -5.32
C ARG A 179 1.26 -20.90 -4.44
N TRP A 180 1.87 -19.86 -5.00
CA TRP A 180 2.07 -18.61 -4.26
C TRP A 180 0.73 -18.00 -3.85
N ALA A 181 -0.22 -17.91 -4.77
CA ALA A 181 -1.55 -17.37 -4.51
C ALA A 181 -2.30 -18.17 -3.42
N LEU A 182 -2.30 -19.49 -3.52
CA LEU A 182 -2.88 -20.35 -2.49
C LEU A 182 -2.24 -20.11 -1.12
N ARG A 183 -0.91 -20.04 -1.06
CA ARG A 183 -0.17 -19.76 0.17
C ARG A 183 -0.56 -18.40 0.75
N SER A 184 -0.70 -17.37 -0.09
CA SER A 184 -1.13 -16.03 0.33
C SER A 184 -2.53 -16.07 0.94
N GLN A 185 -3.49 -16.73 0.29
CA GLN A 185 -4.86 -16.91 0.78
C GLN A 185 -4.90 -17.63 2.13
N GLN A 186 -4.19 -18.75 2.25
CA GLN A 186 -4.15 -19.57 3.46
C GLN A 186 -3.49 -18.84 4.64
N ARG A 187 -2.35 -18.17 4.40
CA ARG A 187 -1.64 -17.38 5.41
C ARG A 187 -2.51 -16.23 5.92
N PHE A 188 -3.21 -15.56 5.02
CA PHE A 188 -4.10 -14.46 5.40
C PHE A 188 -5.30 -14.96 6.21
N ALA A 189 -5.97 -16.02 5.77
CA ALA A 189 -7.08 -16.63 6.50
C ALA A 189 -6.67 -17.07 7.90
N ALA A 190 -5.51 -17.72 8.04
CA ALA A 190 -4.98 -18.15 9.33
C ALA A 190 -4.68 -16.96 10.25
N ALA A 191 -4.04 -15.91 9.73
CA ALA A 191 -3.73 -14.69 10.48
C ALA A 191 -5.01 -13.96 10.92
N GLN A 192 -6.02 -13.88 10.06
CA GLN A 192 -7.31 -13.28 10.40
C GLN A 192 -8.06 -14.09 11.46
N ALA A 193 -8.09 -15.41 11.34
CA ALA A 193 -8.70 -16.29 12.33
C ALA A 193 -8.00 -16.22 13.69
N ALA A 194 -6.67 -16.03 13.70
CA ALA A 194 -5.87 -15.85 14.92
C ALA A 194 -5.98 -14.41 15.51
N GLY A 195 -6.76 -13.52 14.91
CA GLY A 195 -6.94 -12.13 15.38
C GLY A 195 -5.73 -11.23 15.20
N HIS A 196 -4.76 -11.59 14.36
CA HIS A 196 -3.51 -10.84 14.19
C HIS A 196 -3.70 -9.42 13.64
N PHE A 197 -4.86 -9.13 13.04
CA PHE A 197 -5.16 -7.83 12.48
C PHE A 197 -5.98 -6.91 13.39
N ALA A 198 -6.51 -7.43 14.51
CA ALA A 198 -7.41 -6.68 15.38
C ALA A 198 -6.78 -5.38 15.93
N ALA A 199 -5.50 -5.41 16.30
CA ALA A 199 -4.81 -4.22 16.83
C ALA A 199 -4.55 -3.13 15.77
N GLN A 200 -4.50 -3.49 14.48
CA GLN A 200 -4.17 -2.55 13.41
C GLN A 200 -5.42 -2.01 12.68
N ILE A 201 -6.53 -2.73 12.72
CA ILE A 201 -7.76 -2.33 12.02
C ILE A 201 -8.54 -1.31 12.86
N VAL A 202 -9.01 -0.27 12.18
CA VAL A 202 -9.97 0.69 12.71
C VAL A 202 -11.27 0.58 11.91
N PRO A 203 -12.44 0.52 12.57
CA PRO A 203 -13.72 0.39 11.88
C PRO A 203 -14.02 1.64 11.06
N VAL A 204 -14.63 1.43 9.89
CA VAL A 204 -15.24 2.47 9.06
C VAL A 204 -16.75 2.39 9.22
N GLU A 205 -17.38 3.49 9.60
CA GLU A 205 -18.83 3.56 9.65
C GLU A 205 -19.40 3.66 8.23
N VAL A 206 -19.98 2.57 7.74
CA VAL A 206 -20.57 2.50 6.41
C VAL A 206 -22.06 2.83 6.47
N PRO A 207 -22.54 3.79 5.65
CA PRO A 207 -23.96 4.14 5.61
C PRO A 207 -24.84 2.92 5.25
N GLY A 208 -25.89 2.71 6.00
CA GLY A 208 -26.85 1.62 5.75
C GLY A 208 -28.30 2.09 5.94
N LYS A 209 -29.27 1.34 5.39
CA LYS A 209 -30.69 1.66 5.47
C LYS A 209 -31.23 1.77 6.91
N LYS A 210 -30.61 1.10 7.86
CA LYS A 210 -31.00 1.07 9.29
C LYS A 210 -30.05 1.88 10.20
N GLY A 211 -29.23 2.73 9.61
CA GLY A 211 -28.15 3.47 10.26
C GLY A 211 -26.77 2.94 9.86
N PRO A 212 -25.71 3.65 10.25
CA PRO A 212 -24.34 3.23 9.95
C PRO A 212 -24.01 1.91 10.63
N THR A 213 -23.21 1.07 9.93
CA THR A 213 -22.69 -0.20 10.45
C THR A 213 -21.17 -0.20 10.38
N PRO A 214 -20.47 -0.69 11.42
CA PRO A 214 -19.02 -0.74 11.39
C PRO A 214 -18.53 -1.80 10.39
N PHE A 215 -17.60 -1.42 9.53
CA PHE A 215 -16.84 -2.29 8.66
C PHE A 215 -15.42 -2.43 9.22
N ASP A 216 -15.10 -3.56 9.80
CA ASP A 216 -13.86 -3.82 10.56
C ASP A 216 -13.15 -5.13 10.18
N LYS A 217 -13.58 -5.76 9.09
CA LYS A 217 -13.02 -7.04 8.62
C LYS A 217 -12.69 -6.98 7.13
N ASP A 218 -11.46 -7.37 6.77
CA ASP A 218 -11.04 -7.49 5.38
C ASP A 218 -11.93 -8.50 4.64
N GLU A 219 -12.49 -8.10 3.49
CA GLU A 219 -13.47 -8.91 2.77
C GLU A 219 -12.96 -9.55 1.47
N HIS A 220 -11.71 -9.26 1.06
CA HIS A 220 -11.17 -9.76 -0.22
C HIS A 220 -10.70 -11.22 -0.15
N ASN A 221 -10.30 -11.71 1.02
CA ASN A 221 -9.76 -13.06 1.19
C ASN A 221 -10.75 -14.17 0.78
N ARG A 222 -10.22 -15.17 0.10
CA ARG A 222 -10.96 -16.37 -0.35
C ARG A 222 -10.39 -17.62 0.32
N PRO A 223 -10.77 -17.92 1.56
CA PRO A 223 -10.20 -19.00 2.36
C PRO A 223 -10.41 -20.40 1.75
N ASP A 224 -11.44 -20.57 0.93
CA ASP A 224 -11.79 -21.85 0.27
C ASP A 224 -11.01 -22.09 -1.05
N THR A 225 -10.01 -21.26 -1.35
CA THR A 225 -9.17 -21.40 -2.54
C THR A 225 -8.43 -22.74 -2.52
N THR A 226 -8.42 -23.45 -3.65
CA THR A 226 -7.65 -24.68 -3.86
C THR A 226 -6.82 -24.58 -5.14
N LEU A 227 -5.78 -25.41 -5.29
CA LEU A 227 -5.00 -25.46 -6.54
C LEU A 227 -5.87 -25.84 -7.73
N GLU A 228 -6.84 -26.76 -7.55
CA GLU A 228 -7.79 -27.18 -8.59
C GLU A 228 -8.67 -26.01 -9.04
N SER A 229 -9.13 -25.17 -8.10
CA SER A 229 -9.93 -23.99 -8.43
C SER A 229 -9.10 -22.94 -9.19
N LEU A 230 -7.86 -22.71 -8.79
CA LEU A 230 -6.93 -21.81 -9.45
C LEU A 230 -6.58 -22.28 -10.86
N ALA A 231 -6.26 -23.57 -11.03
CA ALA A 231 -5.90 -24.17 -12.32
C ALA A 231 -6.99 -24.03 -13.40
N ARG A 232 -8.26 -23.95 -13.02
CA ARG A 232 -9.41 -23.76 -13.94
C ARG A 232 -9.55 -22.32 -14.46
N LEU A 233 -8.89 -21.35 -13.84
CA LEU A 233 -9.00 -19.94 -14.24
C LEU A 233 -8.28 -19.69 -15.57
N LYS A 234 -8.92 -18.91 -16.43
CA LYS A 234 -8.33 -18.50 -17.71
C LYS A 234 -7.35 -17.37 -17.52
N PRO A 235 -6.31 -17.28 -18.39
CA PRO A 235 -5.46 -16.11 -18.47
C PRO A 235 -6.26 -14.81 -18.62
N ALA A 236 -5.87 -13.77 -17.88
CA ALA A 236 -6.61 -12.51 -17.84
C ALA A 236 -6.10 -11.46 -18.85
N PHE A 237 -4.82 -11.50 -19.21
CA PHE A 237 -4.18 -10.42 -19.96
C PHE A 237 -3.69 -10.84 -21.34
N ARG A 238 -3.22 -12.07 -21.54
CA ARG A 238 -2.79 -12.61 -22.84
C ARG A 238 -3.48 -13.95 -23.11
N PRO A 239 -3.82 -14.28 -24.35
CA PRO A 239 -4.49 -15.56 -24.67
C PRO A 239 -3.76 -16.80 -24.17
N ASN A 240 -2.44 -16.78 -24.24
CA ASN A 240 -1.58 -17.88 -23.76
C ASN A 240 -0.79 -17.51 -22.49
N GLY A 241 -1.29 -16.51 -21.73
CA GLY A 241 -0.66 -16.04 -20.50
C GLY A 241 -0.85 -16.99 -19.34
N THR A 242 -0.24 -16.65 -18.24
CA THR A 242 -0.24 -17.42 -16.98
C THR A 242 -0.90 -16.70 -15.82
N ILE A 243 -1.05 -15.39 -15.95
CA ILE A 243 -1.67 -14.53 -14.92
C ILE A 243 -3.18 -14.61 -15.03
N THR A 244 -3.84 -14.86 -13.89
CA THR A 244 -5.28 -15.02 -13.79
C THR A 244 -5.84 -14.16 -12.67
N ALA A 245 -7.16 -14.06 -12.57
CA ALA A 245 -7.82 -13.42 -11.43
C ALA A 245 -7.55 -14.11 -10.08
N GLY A 246 -6.98 -15.31 -10.06
CA GLY A 246 -6.65 -16.04 -8.84
C GLY A 246 -5.23 -15.81 -8.33
N ASN A 247 -4.30 -15.37 -9.20
CA ASN A 247 -2.91 -15.11 -8.84
C ASN A 247 -2.51 -13.63 -9.01
N ALA A 248 -3.52 -12.76 -9.07
CA ALA A 248 -3.46 -11.31 -9.05
C ALA A 248 -4.39 -10.76 -7.96
N PRO A 249 -4.14 -9.56 -7.40
CA PRO A 249 -5.09 -8.88 -6.51
C PRO A 249 -6.31 -8.38 -7.28
N GLY A 250 -7.38 -8.04 -6.56
CA GLY A 250 -8.52 -7.30 -7.09
C GLY A 250 -8.33 -5.79 -7.05
N LEU A 251 -9.38 -5.06 -7.46
CA LEU A 251 -9.56 -3.65 -7.18
C LEU A 251 -10.09 -3.52 -5.75
N ASN A 252 -9.59 -2.54 -4.98
CA ASN A 252 -9.87 -2.48 -3.56
C ASN A 252 -9.88 -1.05 -3.02
N ASP A 253 -10.51 -0.89 -1.85
CA ASP A 253 -10.66 0.36 -1.14
C ASP A 253 -10.09 0.23 0.26
N ALA A 254 -9.27 1.17 0.69
CA ALA A 254 -8.78 1.25 2.06
C ALA A 254 -8.03 2.55 2.34
N ALA A 255 -7.71 2.76 3.61
CA ALA A 255 -6.71 3.73 4.05
C ALA A 255 -5.82 3.16 5.16
N SER A 256 -4.62 3.70 5.26
CA SER A 256 -3.72 3.45 6.38
C SER A 256 -3.00 4.73 6.74
N ALA A 257 -2.81 5.00 8.02
CA ALA A 257 -2.10 6.16 8.52
C ALA A 257 -1.27 5.82 9.75
N MET A 258 -0.23 6.59 9.98
CA MET A 258 0.66 6.49 11.12
C MET A 258 1.21 7.87 11.51
N VAL A 259 1.50 8.06 12.77
CA VAL A 259 2.24 9.23 13.24
C VAL A 259 3.73 8.95 13.07
N LEU A 260 4.43 9.89 12.44
CA LEU A 260 5.89 9.95 12.41
C LEU A 260 6.36 11.10 13.29
N ALA A 261 7.41 10.88 14.05
CA ALA A 261 7.98 11.92 14.90
C ALA A 261 9.50 11.86 14.96
N ASP A 262 10.12 13.00 15.27
CA ASP A 262 11.51 13.01 15.74
C ASP A 262 11.64 12.20 17.02
N ALA A 263 12.63 11.32 17.10
CA ALA A 263 12.78 10.41 18.24
C ALA A 263 12.94 11.14 19.58
N ALA A 264 13.71 12.24 19.61
CA ALA A 264 13.90 13.03 20.82
C ALA A 264 12.61 13.75 21.24
N TRP A 265 11.86 14.28 20.27
CA TRP A 265 10.55 14.88 20.54
C TRP A 265 9.54 13.84 21.04
N ALA A 266 9.53 12.65 20.44
CA ALA A 266 8.66 11.54 20.84
C ALA A 266 8.98 11.07 22.29
N GLU A 267 10.26 10.92 22.63
CA GLU A 267 10.70 10.56 23.96
C GLU A 267 10.27 11.59 25.03
N GLN A 268 10.50 12.88 24.76
CA GLN A 268 10.08 13.98 25.65
C GLN A 268 8.57 14.02 25.91
N ARG A 269 7.78 13.56 24.95
CA ARG A 269 6.30 13.52 25.01
C ARG A 269 5.75 12.18 25.50
N GLY A 270 6.61 11.16 25.70
CA GLY A 270 6.18 9.84 26.10
C GLY A 270 5.32 9.14 25.02
N LEU A 271 5.56 9.43 23.72
CA LEU A 271 4.82 8.77 22.66
C LEU A 271 5.16 7.28 22.59
N PRO A 272 4.18 6.43 22.28
CA PRO A 272 4.39 4.98 22.13
C PRO A 272 5.10 4.68 20.78
N ALA A 273 6.39 5.05 20.69
CA ALA A 273 7.19 4.77 19.50
C ALA A 273 7.38 3.25 19.36
N THR A 274 6.92 2.70 18.23
CA THR A 274 6.87 1.26 17.99
C THR A 274 7.97 0.75 17.06
N ALA A 275 8.45 1.62 16.18
CA ALA A 275 9.50 1.32 15.23
C ALA A 275 10.22 2.60 14.80
N ARG A 276 11.33 2.46 14.08
CA ARG A 276 12.02 3.58 13.41
C ARG A 276 12.24 3.30 11.94
N LEU A 277 12.21 4.36 11.14
CA LEU A 277 12.64 4.31 9.75
C LEU A 277 14.16 4.42 9.73
N VAL A 278 14.84 3.33 9.39
CA VAL A 278 16.32 3.30 9.34
C VAL A 278 16.82 3.88 8.04
N ALA A 279 16.22 3.43 6.93
CA ALA A 279 16.57 3.90 5.59
C ALA A 279 15.44 3.63 4.61
N TYR A 280 15.53 4.22 3.43
CA TYR A 280 14.68 3.91 2.30
C TYR A 280 15.49 3.85 1.00
N GLY A 281 14.96 3.16 0.00
CA GLY A 281 15.50 3.11 -1.34
C GLY A 281 14.41 3.39 -2.38
N ILE A 282 14.74 4.14 -3.41
CA ILE A 282 13.87 4.43 -4.55
C ILE A 282 14.72 4.21 -5.80
N ALA A 283 14.23 3.40 -6.72
CA ALA A 283 14.93 3.08 -7.94
C ALA A 283 13.99 3.05 -9.13
N ALA A 284 14.54 3.13 -10.32
CA ALA A 284 13.82 2.97 -11.58
C ALA A 284 14.45 1.87 -12.42
N VAL A 285 13.62 1.24 -13.24
CA VAL A 285 13.97 0.19 -14.19
C VAL A 285 13.23 0.45 -15.50
N GLU A 286 13.44 -0.37 -16.51
CA GLU A 286 12.66 -0.33 -17.75
C GLU A 286 11.15 -0.40 -17.45
N PRO A 287 10.31 0.51 -18.00
CA PRO A 287 8.88 0.57 -17.70
C PRO A 287 8.16 -0.78 -17.83
N GLY A 288 8.38 -1.51 -18.91
CA GLY A 288 7.81 -2.84 -19.13
C GLY A 288 8.31 -3.91 -18.16
N MET A 289 9.37 -3.65 -17.41
CA MET A 289 9.92 -4.53 -16.37
C MET A 289 9.70 -4.00 -14.96
N PHE A 290 8.64 -3.21 -14.75
CA PHE A 290 8.34 -2.55 -13.47
C PHE A 290 8.35 -3.51 -12.26
N GLY A 291 8.02 -4.79 -12.46
CA GLY A 291 8.07 -5.82 -11.43
C GLY A 291 9.45 -6.03 -10.80
N LEU A 292 10.54 -5.61 -11.47
CA LEU A 292 11.91 -5.66 -10.95
C LEU A 292 12.29 -4.44 -10.08
N GLY A 293 11.48 -3.37 -10.09
CA GLY A 293 11.75 -2.16 -9.34
C GLY A 293 12.10 -2.36 -7.86
N PRO A 294 11.47 -3.32 -7.14
CA PRO A 294 11.83 -3.65 -5.76
C PRO A 294 13.29 -4.04 -5.56
N VAL A 295 13.90 -4.76 -6.51
CA VAL A 295 15.25 -5.32 -6.35
C VAL A 295 16.30 -4.23 -6.15
N PRO A 296 16.47 -3.25 -7.06
CA PRO A 296 17.42 -2.14 -6.84
C PRO A 296 16.99 -1.23 -5.68
N ALA A 297 15.69 -1.05 -5.42
CA ALA A 297 15.21 -0.24 -4.30
C ALA A 297 15.61 -0.86 -2.94
N VAL A 298 15.43 -2.17 -2.77
CA VAL A 298 15.86 -2.90 -1.56
C VAL A 298 17.37 -2.83 -1.40
N LYS A 299 18.15 -3.10 -2.46
CA LYS A 299 19.62 -3.00 -2.41
C LYS A 299 20.09 -1.61 -1.95
N GLN A 300 19.44 -0.55 -2.44
CA GLN A 300 19.73 0.82 -2.04
C GLN A 300 19.34 1.08 -0.57
N ALA A 301 18.19 0.60 -0.11
CA ALA A 301 17.75 0.74 1.29
C ALA A 301 18.70 0.02 2.25
N LEU A 302 19.11 -1.21 1.92
CA LEU A 302 20.05 -2.00 2.71
C LEU A 302 21.43 -1.35 2.79
N LEU A 303 21.95 -0.85 1.65
CA LEU A 303 23.22 -0.11 1.63
C LEU A 303 23.19 1.10 2.56
N ARG A 304 22.10 1.89 2.52
CA ARG A 304 21.93 3.07 3.39
C ARG A 304 21.75 2.72 4.86
N ALA A 305 21.08 1.58 5.13
CA ALA A 305 20.89 1.07 6.48
C ALA A 305 22.17 0.43 7.07
N GLY A 306 23.14 0.10 6.23
CA GLY A 306 24.30 -0.71 6.62
C GLY A 306 23.92 -2.15 6.96
N TRP A 307 22.85 -2.69 6.35
CA TRP A 307 22.35 -4.02 6.63
C TRP A 307 22.73 -5.03 5.53
N ASP A 308 23.05 -6.26 5.98
CA ASP A 308 23.06 -7.42 5.10
C ASP A 308 21.63 -7.95 4.98
N ILE A 309 21.23 -8.41 3.80
CA ILE A 309 19.88 -8.98 3.55
C ILE A 309 19.59 -10.16 4.49
N ARG A 310 20.60 -10.95 4.87
CA ARG A 310 20.50 -12.08 5.80
C ARG A 310 20.17 -11.66 7.23
N SER A 311 20.31 -10.38 7.58
CA SER A 311 19.92 -9.84 8.88
C SER A 311 18.48 -9.37 8.95
N VAL A 312 17.76 -9.46 7.83
CA VAL A 312 16.35 -9.10 7.74
C VAL A 312 15.49 -10.29 8.16
N GLU A 313 14.60 -10.07 9.11
CA GLU A 313 13.81 -11.12 9.75
C GLU A 313 12.36 -11.18 9.23
N ARG A 314 11.89 -10.11 8.58
CA ARG A 314 10.54 -10.03 8.02
C ARG A 314 10.50 -9.14 6.78
N VAL A 315 9.79 -9.59 5.74
CA VAL A 315 9.64 -8.82 4.50
C VAL A 315 8.19 -8.82 4.05
N GLU A 316 7.65 -7.65 3.76
CA GLU A 316 6.40 -7.47 3.04
C GLU A 316 6.73 -7.03 1.61
N ILE A 317 6.51 -7.91 0.64
CA ILE A 317 6.59 -7.62 -0.79
C ILE A 317 5.15 -7.44 -1.30
N ASN A 318 4.86 -6.32 -1.95
CA ASN A 318 3.55 -6.17 -2.58
C ASN A 318 3.34 -7.22 -3.68
N GLU A 319 2.28 -7.99 -3.57
CA GLU A 319 1.86 -8.98 -4.55
C GLU A 319 0.99 -8.31 -5.64
N ALA A 320 1.54 -7.31 -6.35
CA ALA A 320 0.82 -6.76 -7.50
C ALA A 320 0.45 -7.84 -8.52
N PHE A 321 1.25 -8.89 -8.56
CA PHE A 321 0.98 -10.20 -9.16
C PHE A 321 1.84 -11.23 -8.41
N ALA A 322 1.37 -12.46 -8.26
CA ALA A 322 2.15 -13.52 -7.62
C ALA A 322 3.53 -13.70 -8.27
N ALA A 323 3.60 -13.60 -9.61
CA ALA A 323 4.83 -13.69 -10.38
C ALA A 323 5.89 -12.66 -9.94
N ILE A 324 5.49 -11.42 -9.68
CA ILE A 324 6.39 -10.36 -9.25
C ILE A 324 6.99 -10.69 -7.88
N ALA A 325 6.17 -11.09 -6.93
CA ALA A 325 6.65 -11.45 -5.60
C ALA A 325 7.63 -12.65 -5.63
N ILE A 326 7.36 -13.64 -6.48
CA ILE A 326 8.26 -14.78 -6.71
C ILE A 326 9.61 -14.29 -7.26
N VAL A 327 9.61 -13.47 -8.30
CA VAL A 327 10.84 -12.98 -8.93
C VAL A 327 11.63 -12.12 -7.94
N VAL A 328 10.98 -11.18 -7.25
CA VAL A 328 11.64 -10.31 -6.27
C VAL A 328 12.27 -11.13 -5.13
N ALA A 329 11.56 -12.12 -4.59
CA ALA A 329 12.09 -12.99 -3.55
C ALA A 329 13.32 -13.78 -4.02
N ARG A 330 13.30 -14.32 -5.25
CA ARG A 330 14.44 -15.02 -5.87
C ARG A 330 15.65 -14.11 -6.09
N GLU A 331 15.44 -12.94 -6.69
CA GLU A 331 16.51 -11.97 -7.00
C GLU A 331 17.19 -11.40 -5.76
N LEU A 332 16.47 -11.35 -4.64
CA LEU A 332 17.00 -10.89 -3.35
C LEU A 332 17.51 -12.05 -2.47
N GLY A 333 17.32 -13.30 -2.87
CA GLY A 333 17.72 -14.49 -2.08
C GLY A 333 16.95 -14.61 -0.76
N LEU A 334 15.68 -14.19 -0.73
CA LEU A 334 14.85 -14.20 0.48
C LEU A 334 14.28 -15.61 0.73
N ALA A 335 14.31 -16.04 1.97
CA ALA A 335 13.65 -17.27 2.40
C ALA A 335 12.12 -17.10 2.45
N ASP A 336 11.39 -18.14 2.09
CA ASP A 336 9.91 -18.11 1.97
C ASP A 336 9.18 -17.90 3.31
N ASP A 337 9.82 -18.26 4.41
CA ASP A 337 9.28 -18.20 5.77
C ASP A 337 9.31 -16.79 6.39
N ILE A 338 10.07 -15.86 5.81
CA ILE A 338 10.11 -14.46 6.24
C ILE A 338 9.29 -13.53 5.35
N VAL A 339 8.84 -14.00 4.15
CA VAL A 339 8.14 -13.18 3.17
C VAL A 339 6.62 -13.36 3.28
N ASN A 340 5.91 -12.23 3.42
CA ASN A 340 4.43 -12.18 3.43
C ASN A 340 3.81 -13.24 4.35
N VAL A 341 4.32 -13.36 5.57
CA VAL A 341 3.97 -14.45 6.50
C VAL A 341 2.50 -14.45 6.93
N GLN A 342 1.81 -13.35 6.75
CA GLN A 342 0.38 -13.19 7.00
C GLN A 342 -0.43 -13.05 5.70
N GLY A 343 0.09 -13.55 4.57
CA GLY A 343 -0.47 -13.34 3.25
C GLY A 343 -0.21 -11.92 2.73
N GLY A 344 -0.34 -11.72 1.43
CA GLY A 344 -0.11 -10.46 0.74
C GLY A 344 -1.32 -10.00 -0.08
N ALA A 345 -1.08 -9.11 -1.05
CA ALA A 345 -2.13 -8.42 -1.80
C ALA A 345 -3.03 -9.35 -2.62
N VAL A 346 -2.56 -10.52 -3.06
CA VAL A 346 -3.41 -11.54 -3.69
C VAL A 346 -4.55 -11.94 -2.75
N ALA A 347 -4.30 -11.98 -1.44
CA ALA A 347 -5.29 -12.36 -0.45
C ALA A 347 -6.06 -11.18 0.13
N HIS A 348 -5.40 -10.06 0.43
CA HIS A 348 -6.08 -8.93 1.09
C HIS A 348 -6.47 -7.80 0.15
N GLY A 349 -6.01 -7.82 -1.10
CA GLY A 349 -6.29 -6.76 -2.07
C GLY A 349 -5.19 -5.72 -2.19
N HIS A 350 -5.34 -4.82 -3.21
CA HIS A 350 -4.35 -3.81 -3.55
C HIS A 350 -4.99 -2.43 -3.78
N PRO A 351 -5.43 -1.74 -2.71
CA PRO A 351 -5.84 -0.33 -2.81
C PRO A 351 -4.62 0.53 -3.12
N ILE A 352 -4.40 0.88 -4.39
CA ILE A 352 -3.10 1.31 -4.96
C ILE A 352 -2.40 2.36 -4.10
N GLY A 353 -3.04 3.50 -3.81
CA GLY A 353 -2.46 4.60 -3.05
C GLY A 353 -2.23 4.29 -1.56
N ALA A 354 -2.98 3.33 -0.99
CA ALA A 354 -2.89 2.96 0.42
C ALA A 354 -1.93 1.79 0.69
N THR A 355 -1.69 0.91 -0.31
CA THR A 355 -1.07 -0.39 -0.09
C THR A 355 0.27 -0.32 0.63
N ALA A 356 1.16 0.60 0.26
CA ALA A 356 2.47 0.68 0.90
C ALA A 356 2.36 1.04 2.40
N ALA A 357 1.41 1.89 2.78
CA ALA A 357 1.14 2.20 4.18
C ALA A 357 0.49 1.01 4.91
N VAL A 358 -0.41 0.28 4.25
CA VAL A 358 -1.00 -0.98 4.77
C VAL A 358 0.10 -2.02 5.05
N LEU A 359 1.02 -2.24 4.10
CA LEU A 359 2.13 -3.18 4.28
C LEU A 359 3.08 -2.75 5.40
N THR A 360 3.34 -1.43 5.53
CA THR A 360 4.14 -0.87 6.63
C THR A 360 3.47 -1.12 7.98
N THR A 361 2.17 -0.91 8.07
CA THR A 361 1.37 -1.20 9.27
C THR A 361 1.43 -2.70 9.61
N LYS A 362 1.17 -3.58 8.63
CA LYS A 362 1.26 -5.04 8.81
C LYS A 362 2.65 -5.47 9.28
N LEU A 363 3.71 -4.96 8.63
CA LEU A 363 5.09 -5.29 8.98
C LEU A 363 5.37 -4.95 10.44
N ILE A 364 5.12 -3.71 10.87
CA ILE A 364 5.41 -3.25 12.23
C ILE A 364 4.65 -4.08 13.27
N HIS A 365 3.34 -4.28 13.08
CA HIS A 365 2.53 -5.08 14.00
C HIS A 365 2.99 -6.55 14.07
N SER A 366 3.32 -7.18 12.93
CA SER A 366 3.76 -8.57 12.92
C SER A 366 5.14 -8.75 13.54
N MET A 367 6.06 -7.81 13.31
CA MET A 367 7.39 -7.85 13.91
C MET A 367 7.32 -7.67 15.44
N ARG A 368 6.53 -6.71 15.93
CA ARG A 368 6.33 -6.50 17.37
C ARG A 368 5.73 -7.72 18.05
N ARG A 369 4.69 -8.31 17.47
CA ARG A 369 4.06 -9.52 17.99
C ARG A 369 5.06 -10.67 18.11
N ASP A 370 5.93 -10.83 17.11
CA ASP A 370 6.86 -11.96 17.03
C ASP A 370 8.24 -11.65 17.62
N GLY A 371 8.45 -10.47 18.23
CA GLY A 371 9.72 -10.06 18.85
C GLY A 371 10.87 -9.88 17.86
N LEU A 372 10.57 -9.57 16.58
CA LEU A 372 11.53 -9.38 15.51
C LEU A 372 12.00 -7.93 15.43
N LYS A 373 13.24 -7.74 14.99
CA LYS A 373 13.89 -6.43 15.02
C LYS A 373 13.96 -5.74 13.67
N ARG A 374 14.32 -6.43 12.57
CA ARG A 374 14.60 -5.84 11.27
C ARG A 374 13.62 -6.31 10.21
N GLY A 375 12.99 -5.38 9.54
CA GLY A 375 12.05 -5.68 8.46
C GLY A 375 12.18 -4.78 7.25
N LEU A 376 11.62 -5.25 6.15
CA LEU A 376 11.55 -4.53 4.88
C LEU A 376 10.11 -4.50 4.36
N VAL A 377 9.71 -3.35 3.83
CA VAL A 377 8.55 -3.22 2.94
C VAL A 377 9.06 -2.85 1.57
N THR A 378 8.58 -3.50 0.51
CA THR A 378 8.96 -3.12 -0.85
C THR A 378 7.81 -3.34 -1.83
N LEU A 379 7.74 -2.45 -2.82
CA LEU A 379 6.71 -2.46 -3.86
C LEU A 379 7.32 -2.18 -5.22
N CYS A 380 6.81 -2.90 -6.22
CA CYS A 380 6.92 -2.48 -7.61
C CYS A 380 5.95 -1.33 -7.87
N ILE A 381 6.26 -0.52 -8.87
CA ILE A 381 5.51 0.70 -9.17
C ILE A 381 5.34 0.77 -10.69
N GLY A 382 4.11 0.90 -11.17
CA GLY A 382 3.82 1.09 -12.59
C GLY A 382 4.64 2.23 -13.20
N GLY A 383 5.06 2.07 -14.46
CA GLY A 383 5.99 2.98 -15.13
C GLY A 383 7.46 2.71 -14.83
N GLY A 384 7.80 1.56 -14.24
CA GLY A 384 9.20 1.11 -14.10
C GLY A 384 9.92 1.64 -12.87
N GLN A 385 9.29 1.67 -11.70
CA GLN A 385 9.94 2.10 -10.47
C GLN A 385 9.79 1.08 -9.34
N GLY A 386 10.54 1.28 -8.26
CA GLY A 386 10.43 0.54 -7.00
C GLY A 386 10.74 1.42 -5.80
N ILE A 387 10.16 1.07 -4.66
CA ILE A 387 10.43 1.71 -3.37
C ILE A 387 10.61 0.64 -2.30
N ALA A 388 11.50 0.89 -1.35
CA ALA A 388 11.71 0.04 -0.19
C ALA A 388 11.91 0.87 1.08
N LEU A 389 11.36 0.39 2.20
CA LEU A 389 11.57 0.94 3.54
C LEU A 389 12.28 -0.10 4.41
N ALA A 390 13.39 0.27 5.04
CA ALA A 390 14.07 -0.52 6.05
C ALA A 390 13.62 -0.02 7.43
N ILE A 391 12.97 -0.89 8.20
CA ILE A 391 12.30 -0.55 9.44
C ILE A 391 12.86 -1.41 10.57
N GLU A 392 13.11 -0.81 11.73
CA GLU A 392 13.54 -1.50 12.94
C GLU A 392 12.54 -1.26 14.06
N THR A 393 12.08 -2.33 14.75
CA THR A 393 11.20 -2.21 15.92
C THR A 393 11.96 -1.67 17.12
N LEU A 394 11.26 -0.88 17.91
CA LEU A 394 11.72 -0.39 19.22
C LEU A 394 11.04 -1.22 20.30
N HIS A 395 11.81 -1.64 21.29
CA HIS A 395 11.36 -2.45 22.44
C HIS A 395 11.13 -1.56 23.64
#